data_677feed4b97ba9490e24df5b3a2147e0
#
_entry.id   677feed4b97ba9490e24df5b3a2147e0
#
_cell.length_a   1.000
_cell.length_b   1.000
_cell.length_c   1.000
_cell.angle_alpha   90.00
_cell.angle_beta   90.00
_cell.angle_gamma   90.00
#
_symmetry.space_group_name_H-M   'P 1'
#
loop_
_entity.id
_entity.type
_entity.pdbx_description
1 polymer ?
#
loop_
_entity_poly.entity_id
_entity_poly.type
_entity_poly.pdbx_seq_one_letter_code
_entity_poly.pdbx_strand_id
1 'polypeptide(L)'
;MKYGYARISTDDQTTALQLDALKRARCSHIFEDKGITGATIKRPALLRCMKTLRAGDTLVVWKLDRLGRSLRDLITMLDDLRDRGIRFHSLTENIDTETPTGRAMWQLIGVLAELERSLIIERTRAGMLAARARGVRPGPKPKLSRQQIDHARKLIDAGEDRQKVAALFKVSRKTLYRTLAINS
;
A
#
# COMPACT_ATOMS: atom_id res chain seq x y z
N MET A 1 11.18 27.22 -0.55
CA MET A 1 11.54 27.05 -1.98
C MET A 1 10.48 26.20 -2.67
N LYS A 2 10.43 26.20 -4.06
CA LYS A 2 9.52 25.32 -4.81
C LYS A 2 10.31 24.18 -5.45
N TYR A 3 9.91 22.94 -5.19
CA TYR A 3 10.51 21.73 -5.75
C TYR A 3 9.50 21.01 -6.63
N GLY A 4 9.86 20.72 -7.87
CA GLY A 4 9.04 20.01 -8.82
C GLY A 4 9.27 18.50 -8.75
N TYR A 5 8.20 17.71 -8.90
CA TYR A 5 8.31 16.28 -9.15
C TYR A 5 7.59 15.90 -10.44
N ALA A 6 8.28 15.18 -11.31
CA ALA A 6 7.74 14.64 -12.55
C ALA A 6 7.90 13.12 -12.58
N ARG A 7 6.84 12.43 -12.97
CA ARG A 7 6.89 11.00 -13.28
C ARG A 7 6.66 10.81 -14.77
N ILE A 8 7.66 10.30 -15.44
CA ILE A 8 7.77 10.22 -16.89
C ILE A 8 7.59 8.77 -17.31
N SER A 9 6.52 8.48 -18.08
CA SER A 9 6.39 7.23 -18.83
C SER A 9 7.22 7.32 -20.12
N THR A 10 7.22 6.28 -20.92
CA THR A 10 7.92 6.25 -22.23
C THR A 10 7.30 7.17 -23.31
N ASP A 11 6.24 7.92 -22.98
CA ASP A 11 5.58 8.86 -23.90
C ASP A 11 6.21 10.25 -23.78
N ASP A 12 7.00 10.64 -24.79
CA ASP A 12 7.81 11.86 -24.82
C ASP A 12 6.99 13.16 -24.80
N GLN A 13 5.82 13.19 -25.46
CA GLN A 13 5.01 14.42 -25.53
C GLN A 13 4.48 14.86 -24.17
N THR A 14 3.98 13.92 -23.37
CA THR A 14 3.47 14.19 -22.02
C THR A 14 4.60 14.62 -21.07
N THR A 15 5.81 14.18 -21.34
CA THR A 15 7.01 14.53 -20.57
C THR A 15 7.37 15.99 -20.70
N ALA A 16 7.47 16.50 -21.94
CA ALA A 16 7.81 17.89 -22.22
C ALA A 16 6.81 18.85 -21.56
N LEU A 17 5.51 18.55 -21.68
CA LEU A 17 4.44 19.35 -21.06
C LEU A 17 4.57 19.42 -19.52
N GLN A 18 4.89 18.32 -18.85
CA GLN A 18 5.09 18.31 -17.41
C GLN A 18 6.27 19.20 -16.99
N LEU A 19 7.42 19.02 -17.64
CA LEU A 19 8.63 19.77 -17.31
C LEU A 19 8.45 21.26 -17.58
N ASP A 20 7.80 21.63 -18.68
CA ASP A 20 7.52 23.03 -19.00
C ASP A 20 6.56 23.66 -17.99
N ALA A 21 5.52 22.95 -17.56
CA ALA A 21 4.61 23.40 -16.52
C ALA A 21 5.34 23.65 -15.20
N LEU A 22 6.20 22.71 -14.77
CA LEU A 22 7.00 22.86 -13.55
C LEU A 22 8.02 24.01 -13.64
N LYS A 23 8.64 24.23 -14.80
CA LYS A 23 9.53 25.38 -15.04
C LYS A 23 8.75 26.70 -14.97
N ARG A 24 7.57 26.79 -15.60
CA ARG A 24 6.69 27.97 -15.52
C ARG A 24 6.23 28.25 -14.09
N ALA A 25 6.03 27.21 -13.26
CA ALA A 25 5.73 27.33 -11.84
C ALA A 25 6.93 27.81 -11.00
N ARG A 26 8.08 28.07 -11.64
CA ARG A 26 9.34 28.52 -11.02
C ARG A 26 9.86 27.57 -9.96
N CYS A 27 9.83 26.25 -10.24
CA CYS A 27 10.48 25.25 -9.40
C CYS A 27 12.00 25.44 -9.45
N SER A 28 12.64 25.56 -8.29
CA SER A 28 14.10 25.72 -8.16
C SER A 28 14.85 24.45 -8.56
N HIS A 29 14.22 23.30 -8.35
CA HIS A 29 14.75 21.99 -8.71
C HIS A 29 13.60 21.04 -9.10
N ILE A 30 13.85 20.20 -10.11
CA ILE A 30 12.86 19.22 -10.58
C ILE A 30 13.46 17.83 -10.45
N PHE A 31 12.76 16.95 -9.71
CA PHE A 31 13.10 15.54 -9.55
C PHE A 31 12.31 14.73 -10.56
N GLU A 32 13.01 13.87 -11.33
CA GLU A 32 12.40 13.11 -12.41
C GLU A 32 12.58 11.59 -12.19
N ASP A 33 11.50 10.85 -12.16
CA ASP A 33 11.48 9.39 -12.26
C ASP A 33 11.10 8.99 -13.69
N LYS A 34 12.07 8.50 -14.48
CA LYS A 34 11.93 8.12 -15.90
C LYS A 34 11.63 6.63 -16.08
N GLY A 35 10.78 6.27 -17.06
CA GLY A 35 10.45 4.89 -17.39
C GLY A 35 9.66 4.15 -16.31
N ILE A 36 9.04 4.88 -15.39
CA ILE A 36 8.34 4.32 -14.24
C ILE A 36 6.83 4.43 -14.43
N THR A 37 6.15 3.26 -14.48
CA THR A 37 4.69 3.21 -14.51
C THR A 37 4.09 3.55 -13.13
N GLY A 38 2.79 3.91 -13.11
CA GLY A 38 2.07 4.15 -11.84
C GLY A 38 2.13 2.98 -10.84
N ALA A 39 2.25 1.75 -11.33
CA ALA A 39 2.32 0.53 -10.52
C ALA A 39 3.71 0.28 -9.90
N THR A 40 4.77 0.93 -10.38
CA THR A 40 6.14 0.68 -9.90
C THR A 40 6.35 1.20 -8.48
N ILE A 41 6.83 0.35 -7.58
CA ILE A 41 7.03 0.65 -6.16
C ILE A 41 8.24 1.57 -5.94
N LYS A 42 9.31 1.38 -6.75
CA LYS A 42 10.57 2.12 -6.58
C LYS A 42 10.51 3.46 -7.33
N ARG A 43 10.49 4.55 -6.59
CA ARG A 43 10.52 5.94 -7.09
C ARG A 43 11.69 6.69 -6.45
N PRO A 44 12.93 6.46 -6.92
CA PRO A 44 14.12 7.01 -6.28
C PRO A 44 14.17 8.52 -6.30
N ALA A 45 13.67 9.17 -7.37
CA ALA A 45 13.64 10.62 -7.44
C ALA A 45 12.59 11.22 -6.50
N LEU A 46 11.40 10.61 -6.38
CA LEU A 46 10.42 11.03 -5.39
C LEU A 46 10.97 10.91 -3.96
N LEU A 47 11.63 9.81 -3.63
CA LEU A 47 12.23 9.62 -2.32
C LEU A 47 13.32 10.67 -2.03
N ARG A 48 14.16 11.02 -3.01
CA ARG A 48 15.12 12.11 -2.86
C ARG A 48 14.44 13.45 -2.67
N CYS A 49 13.40 13.75 -3.45
CA CYS A 49 12.59 14.95 -3.33
C CYS A 49 12.03 15.07 -1.90
N MET A 50 11.34 14.06 -1.42
CA MET A 50 10.76 14.04 -0.08
C MET A 50 11.79 14.22 1.05
N LYS A 51 13.01 13.70 0.87
CA LYS A 51 14.13 13.91 1.83
C LYS A 51 14.71 15.32 1.79
N THR A 52 14.65 15.98 0.64
CA THR A 52 15.21 17.34 0.44
C THR A 52 14.28 18.42 1.01
N LEU A 53 12.97 18.20 0.94
CA LEU A 53 11.95 19.15 1.37
C LEU A 53 12.02 19.45 2.88
N ARG A 54 11.90 20.72 3.23
CA ARG A 54 11.89 21.25 4.61
C ARG A 54 10.60 22.03 4.87
N ALA A 55 10.29 22.29 6.13
CA ALA A 55 9.16 23.15 6.50
C ALA A 55 9.24 24.51 5.79
N GLY A 56 8.12 24.95 5.23
CA GLY A 56 8.02 26.18 4.43
C GLY A 56 8.36 26.01 2.94
N ASP A 57 8.86 24.82 2.50
CA ASP A 57 9.01 24.50 1.08
C ASP A 57 7.67 24.09 0.45
N THR A 58 7.59 24.10 -0.88
CA THR A 58 6.40 23.70 -1.64
C THR A 58 6.78 22.55 -2.59
N LEU A 59 6.10 21.42 -2.48
CA LEU A 59 6.14 20.38 -3.50
C LEU A 59 5.15 20.71 -4.61
N VAL A 60 5.62 20.80 -5.84
CA VAL A 60 4.82 21.10 -7.02
C VAL A 60 4.78 19.88 -7.94
N VAL A 61 3.58 19.48 -8.36
CA VAL A 61 3.37 18.44 -9.36
C VAL A 61 2.50 18.95 -10.50
N TRP A 62 2.65 18.37 -11.68
CA TRP A 62 1.78 18.72 -12.80
C TRP A 62 0.35 18.25 -12.57
N LYS A 63 0.17 16.98 -12.12
CA LYS A 63 -1.12 16.36 -11.79
C LYS A 63 -0.98 15.46 -10.55
N LEU A 64 -2.07 15.27 -9.82
CA LEU A 64 -2.14 14.39 -8.65
C LEU A 64 -1.75 12.94 -8.97
N ASP A 65 -2.12 12.43 -10.15
CA ASP A 65 -1.81 11.07 -10.60
C ASP A 65 -0.30 10.84 -10.81
N ARG A 66 0.48 11.89 -10.94
CA ARG A 66 1.96 11.82 -10.99
C ARG A 66 2.54 11.53 -9.63
N LEU A 67 1.91 11.98 -8.56
CA LEU A 67 2.38 11.80 -7.18
C LEU A 67 1.90 10.49 -6.58
N GLY A 68 0.60 10.24 -6.52
CA GLY A 68 0.01 9.03 -5.92
C GLY A 68 -0.16 7.88 -6.92
N ARG A 69 -0.18 6.64 -6.41
CA ARG A 69 -0.52 5.41 -7.15
C ARG A 69 -1.96 4.99 -6.91
N SER A 70 -2.50 5.42 -5.81
CA SER A 70 -3.87 5.26 -5.38
C SER A 70 -4.25 6.49 -4.56
N LEU A 71 -5.53 6.70 -4.37
CA LEU A 71 -6.02 7.77 -3.52
C LEU A 71 -5.43 7.68 -2.10
N ARG A 72 -5.34 6.47 -1.54
CA ARG A 72 -4.72 6.23 -0.23
C ARG A 72 -3.24 6.63 -0.18
N ASP A 73 -2.44 6.21 -1.18
CA ASP A 73 -1.02 6.54 -1.27
C ASP A 73 -0.82 8.06 -1.34
N LEU A 74 -1.63 8.72 -2.17
CA LEU A 74 -1.66 10.18 -2.30
C LEU A 74 -1.92 10.85 -0.94
N ILE A 75 -2.97 10.45 -0.23
CA ILE A 75 -3.34 11.03 1.06
C ILE A 75 -2.25 10.84 2.09
N THR A 76 -1.70 9.62 2.20
CA THR A 76 -0.60 9.35 3.15
C THR A 76 0.59 10.26 2.90
N MET A 77 0.97 10.48 1.61
CA MET A 77 2.08 11.38 1.28
C MET A 77 1.77 12.82 1.63
N LEU A 78 0.54 13.23 1.42
CA LEU A 78 0.15 14.62 1.62
C LEU A 78 -0.10 14.93 3.11
N ASP A 79 -0.54 13.96 3.90
CA ASP A 79 -0.54 14.07 5.37
C ASP A 79 0.90 14.19 5.91
N ASP A 80 1.85 13.40 5.39
CA ASP A 80 3.28 13.55 5.75
C ASP A 80 3.79 14.95 5.42
N LEU A 81 3.47 15.48 4.24
CA LEU A 81 3.86 16.85 3.86
C LEU A 81 3.29 17.89 4.82
N ARG A 82 2.00 17.77 5.16
CA ARG A 82 1.32 18.68 6.10
C ARG A 82 1.97 18.63 7.48
N ASP A 83 2.18 17.45 8.01
CA ASP A 83 2.73 17.24 9.36
C ASP A 83 4.19 17.77 9.46
N ARG A 84 4.89 17.78 8.33
CA ARG A 84 6.24 18.38 8.19
C ARG A 84 6.22 19.88 7.86
N GLY A 85 5.05 20.51 7.75
CA GLY A 85 4.90 21.92 7.40
C GLY A 85 5.31 22.23 5.95
N ILE A 86 5.24 21.26 5.04
CA ILE A 86 5.55 21.40 3.62
C ILE A 86 4.25 21.66 2.86
N ARG A 87 4.25 22.64 1.97
CA ARG A 87 3.11 23.00 1.14
C ARG A 87 3.05 22.12 -0.10
N PHE A 88 1.86 22.00 -0.67
CA PHE A 88 1.63 21.20 -1.87
C PHE A 88 0.87 22.00 -2.93
N HIS A 89 1.29 21.87 -4.19
CA HIS A 89 0.61 22.51 -5.31
C HIS A 89 0.53 21.54 -6.50
N SER A 90 -0.72 21.20 -6.91
CA SER A 90 -1.01 20.52 -8.16
C SER A 90 -1.47 21.52 -9.22
N LEU A 91 -0.73 21.59 -10.34
CA LEU A 91 -0.92 22.65 -11.33
C LEU A 91 -2.22 22.46 -12.14
N THR A 92 -2.55 21.22 -12.52
CA THR A 92 -3.70 20.96 -13.38
C THR A 92 -5.01 21.02 -12.62
N GLU A 93 -5.05 20.46 -11.41
CA GLU A 93 -6.24 20.51 -10.56
C GLU A 93 -6.37 21.82 -9.79
N ASN A 94 -5.35 22.71 -9.90
CA ASN A 94 -5.27 23.99 -9.21
C ASN A 94 -5.48 23.87 -7.68
N ILE A 95 -4.92 22.80 -7.09
CA ILE A 95 -4.98 22.55 -5.66
C ILE A 95 -3.71 23.10 -5.03
N ASP A 96 -3.81 24.24 -4.36
CA ASP A 96 -2.72 24.89 -3.65
C ASP A 96 -3.05 24.98 -2.15
N THR A 97 -2.30 24.26 -1.33
CA THR A 97 -2.50 24.24 0.12
C THR A 97 -2.16 25.57 0.82
N GLU A 98 -1.57 26.54 0.13
CA GLU A 98 -1.41 27.90 0.62
C GLU A 98 -2.77 28.66 0.65
N THR A 99 -3.66 28.34 -0.29
CA THR A 99 -4.97 29.01 -0.40
C THR A 99 -6.02 28.36 0.50
N PRO A 100 -6.99 29.14 1.03
CA PRO A 100 -8.11 28.55 1.77
C PRO A 100 -8.90 27.51 0.97
N THR A 101 -9.14 27.80 -0.32
CA THR A 101 -9.84 26.89 -1.24
C THR A 101 -9.07 25.60 -1.47
N GLY A 102 -7.75 25.68 -1.71
CA GLY A 102 -6.91 24.49 -1.87
C GLY A 102 -6.84 23.64 -0.62
N ARG A 103 -6.81 24.25 0.58
CA ARG A 103 -6.92 23.52 1.86
C ARG A 103 -8.28 22.83 2.01
N ALA A 104 -9.38 23.49 1.65
CA ALA A 104 -10.70 22.88 1.69
C ALA A 104 -10.83 21.71 0.70
N MET A 105 -10.34 21.87 -0.55
CA MET A 105 -10.26 20.79 -1.53
C MET A 105 -9.45 19.61 -1.01
N TRP A 106 -8.34 19.91 -0.35
CA TRP A 106 -7.50 18.92 0.30
C TRP A 106 -8.25 18.10 1.37
N GLN A 107 -8.96 18.75 2.25
CA GLN A 107 -9.78 18.09 3.29
C GLN A 107 -10.85 17.21 2.67
N LEU A 108 -11.51 17.67 1.59
CA LEU A 108 -12.50 16.86 0.85
C LEU A 108 -11.89 15.58 0.27
N ILE A 109 -10.70 15.66 -0.32
CA ILE A 109 -9.98 14.48 -0.83
C ILE A 109 -9.71 13.49 0.31
N GLY A 110 -9.32 13.97 1.50
CA GLY A 110 -9.11 13.15 2.69
C GLY A 110 -10.39 12.43 3.14
N VAL A 111 -11.50 13.13 3.19
CA VAL A 111 -12.81 12.55 3.54
C VAL A 111 -13.25 11.48 2.53
N LEU A 112 -13.08 11.74 1.23
CA LEU A 112 -13.40 10.77 0.17
C LEU A 112 -12.58 9.49 0.28
N ALA A 113 -11.31 9.59 0.65
CA ALA A 113 -10.47 8.41 0.85
C ALA A 113 -10.86 7.59 2.08
N GLU A 114 -11.23 8.25 3.18
CA GLU A 114 -11.71 7.51 4.35
C GLU A 114 -13.03 6.81 4.05
N LEU A 115 -13.90 7.44 3.26
CA LEU A 115 -15.12 6.80 2.75
C LEU A 115 -14.79 5.58 1.88
N GLU A 116 -13.88 5.71 0.91
CA GLU A 116 -13.44 4.59 0.07
C GLU A 116 -12.90 3.43 0.91
N ARG A 117 -12.05 3.74 1.90
CA ARG A 117 -11.52 2.75 2.84
C ARG A 117 -12.63 2.02 3.58
N SER A 118 -13.59 2.76 4.10
CA SER A 118 -14.72 2.21 4.86
C SER A 118 -15.54 1.26 3.99
N LEU A 119 -15.84 1.65 2.76
CA LEU A 119 -16.56 0.81 1.79
C LEU A 119 -15.80 -0.47 1.42
N ILE A 120 -14.47 -0.41 1.28
CA ILE A 120 -13.63 -1.59 1.00
C ILE A 120 -13.67 -2.55 2.19
N ILE A 121 -13.57 -2.04 3.43
CA ILE A 121 -13.65 -2.85 4.65
C ILE A 121 -15.01 -3.52 4.75
N GLU A 122 -16.09 -2.78 4.52
CA GLU A 122 -17.46 -3.31 4.54
C GLU A 122 -17.67 -4.41 3.52
N ARG A 123 -17.29 -4.19 2.25
CA ARG A 123 -17.34 -5.21 1.19
C ARG A 123 -16.53 -6.44 1.53
N THR A 124 -15.34 -6.26 2.10
CA THR A 124 -14.47 -7.37 2.51
C THR A 124 -15.10 -8.18 3.63
N ARG A 125 -15.68 -7.52 4.64
CA ARG A 125 -16.40 -8.18 5.75
C ARG A 125 -17.62 -8.96 5.23
N ALA A 126 -18.42 -8.34 4.38
CA ALA A 126 -19.57 -8.99 3.75
C ALA A 126 -19.15 -10.23 2.92
N GLY A 127 -18.09 -10.10 2.12
CA GLY A 127 -17.52 -11.22 1.36
C GLY A 127 -17.02 -12.35 2.24
N MET A 128 -16.35 -12.05 3.37
CA MET A 128 -15.91 -13.06 4.33
C MET A 128 -17.09 -13.77 5.02
N LEU A 129 -18.14 -13.04 5.39
CA LEU A 129 -19.36 -13.63 5.96
C LEU A 129 -20.05 -14.57 4.98
N ALA A 130 -20.23 -14.12 3.74
CA ALA A 130 -20.79 -14.95 2.67
C ALA A 130 -19.94 -16.21 2.38
N ALA A 131 -18.62 -16.09 2.40
CA ALA A 131 -17.73 -17.24 2.24
C ALA A 131 -17.86 -18.24 3.41
N ARG A 132 -17.93 -17.75 4.65
CA ARG A 132 -18.17 -18.60 5.85
C ARG A 132 -19.52 -19.30 5.77
N ALA A 133 -20.58 -18.62 5.34
CA ALA A 133 -21.90 -19.23 5.15
C ALA A 133 -21.88 -20.38 4.12
N ARG A 134 -21.00 -20.31 3.12
CA ARG A 134 -20.75 -21.39 2.15
C ARG A 134 -19.78 -22.46 2.67
N GLY A 135 -19.39 -22.43 3.94
CA GLY A 135 -18.48 -23.42 4.55
C GLY A 135 -16.98 -23.18 4.27
N VAL A 136 -16.63 -22.06 3.63
CA VAL A 136 -15.22 -21.71 3.40
C VAL A 136 -14.58 -21.27 4.70
N ARG A 137 -13.56 -21.98 5.14
CA ARG A 137 -12.78 -21.61 6.34
C ARG A 137 -11.69 -20.63 5.94
N PRO A 138 -11.67 -19.40 6.51
CA PRO A 138 -10.59 -18.44 6.26
C PRO A 138 -9.29 -18.91 6.92
N GLY A 139 -8.17 -18.62 6.27
CA GLY A 139 -6.84 -18.91 6.78
C GLY A 139 -6.03 -19.87 5.90
N PRO A 140 -4.77 -20.13 6.28
CA PRO A 140 -3.92 -21.07 5.55
C PRO A 140 -4.51 -22.48 5.61
N LYS A 141 -4.35 -23.23 4.53
CA LYS A 141 -4.74 -24.64 4.47
C LYS A 141 -4.05 -25.42 5.60
N PRO A 142 -4.76 -26.39 6.24
CA PRO A 142 -4.12 -27.28 7.20
C PRO A 142 -2.90 -27.96 6.59
N LYS A 143 -1.79 -28.03 7.35
CA LYS A 143 -0.55 -28.67 6.90
C LYS A 143 -0.68 -30.19 6.79
N LEU A 144 -1.62 -30.77 7.52
CA LEU A 144 -1.89 -32.20 7.51
C LEU A 144 -3.35 -32.44 7.08
N SER A 145 -3.57 -33.44 6.22
CA SER A 145 -4.90 -33.92 5.88
C SER A 145 -5.49 -34.74 7.04
N ARG A 146 -6.80 -34.98 7.03
CA ARG A 146 -7.44 -35.85 8.02
C ARG A 146 -6.80 -37.24 8.10
N GLN A 147 -6.54 -37.88 6.95
CA GLN A 147 -5.86 -39.16 6.88
C GLN A 147 -4.46 -39.15 7.52
N GLN A 148 -3.70 -38.08 7.29
CA GLN A 148 -2.39 -37.92 7.92
C GLN A 148 -2.46 -37.70 9.43
N ILE A 149 -3.50 -37.04 9.92
CA ILE A 149 -3.75 -36.84 11.34
C ILE A 149 -4.09 -38.17 12.02
N ASP A 150 -4.97 -38.96 11.41
CA ASP A 150 -5.38 -40.27 11.92
C ASP A 150 -4.18 -41.25 11.90
N HIS A 151 -3.35 -41.22 10.88
CA HIS A 151 -2.12 -42.00 10.82
C HIS A 151 -1.12 -41.58 11.91
N ALA A 152 -0.94 -40.25 12.09
CA ALA A 152 -0.05 -39.74 13.14
C ALA A 152 -0.52 -40.17 14.55
N ARG A 153 -1.84 -40.18 14.80
CA ARG A 153 -2.41 -40.73 16.07
C ARG A 153 -2.06 -42.19 16.27
N LYS A 154 -2.34 -43.03 15.28
CA LYS A 154 -2.03 -44.47 15.36
C LYS A 154 -0.55 -44.73 15.66
N LEU A 155 0.39 -43.99 15.07
CA LEU A 155 1.81 -44.14 15.35
C LEU A 155 2.16 -43.73 16.79
N ILE A 156 1.56 -42.64 17.30
CA ILE A 156 1.79 -42.20 18.66
C ILE A 156 1.21 -43.16 19.69
N ASP A 157 0.00 -43.69 19.42
CA ASP A 157 -0.67 -44.67 20.28
C ASP A 157 0.08 -46.01 20.28
N ALA A 158 0.79 -46.33 19.20
CA ALA A 158 1.68 -47.50 19.11
C ALA A 158 3.05 -47.26 19.82
N GLY A 159 3.26 -46.11 20.47
CA GLY A 159 4.47 -45.81 21.24
C GLY A 159 5.59 -45.12 20.46
N GLU A 160 5.35 -44.67 19.22
CA GLU A 160 6.37 -43.95 18.44
C GLU A 160 6.61 -42.57 19.03
N ASP A 161 7.89 -42.16 18.98
CA ASP A 161 8.32 -40.82 19.46
C ASP A 161 7.68 -39.72 18.62
N ARG A 162 7.04 -38.77 19.29
CA ARG A 162 6.34 -37.64 18.66
C ARG A 162 7.25 -36.78 17.78
N GLN A 163 8.55 -36.75 18.05
CA GLN A 163 9.52 -36.01 17.26
C GLN A 163 9.77 -36.70 15.93
N LYS A 164 9.87 -38.05 15.95
CA LYS A 164 10.01 -38.87 14.74
C LYS A 164 8.74 -38.78 13.88
N VAL A 165 7.56 -38.86 14.51
CA VAL A 165 6.27 -38.70 13.83
C VAL A 165 6.15 -37.31 13.18
N ALA A 166 6.55 -36.23 13.87
CA ALA A 166 6.52 -34.89 13.29
C ALA A 166 7.47 -34.76 12.07
N ALA A 167 8.66 -35.37 12.15
CA ALA A 167 9.62 -35.42 11.04
C ALA A 167 9.07 -36.21 9.84
N LEU A 168 8.42 -37.35 10.07
CA LEU A 168 7.79 -38.16 9.03
C LEU A 168 6.79 -37.36 8.19
N PHE A 169 5.96 -36.54 8.85
CA PHE A 169 4.97 -35.68 8.17
C PHE A 169 5.50 -34.30 7.77
N LYS A 170 6.81 -34.04 7.87
CA LYS A 170 7.47 -32.78 7.54
C LYS A 170 6.83 -31.56 8.20
N VAL A 171 6.40 -31.69 9.44
CA VAL A 171 5.84 -30.59 10.25
C VAL A 171 6.63 -30.39 11.54
N SER A 172 6.53 -29.20 12.14
CA SER A 172 7.12 -28.98 13.45
C SER A 172 6.35 -29.73 14.53
N ARG A 173 7.02 -30.15 15.61
CA ARG A 173 6.42 -30.75 16.79
C ARG A 173 5.23 -29.92 17.32
N LYS A 174 5.36 -28.60 17.36
CA LYS A 174 4.29 -27.69 17.77
C LYS A 174 3.07 -27.77 16.84
N THR A 175 3.28 -27.92 15.53
CA THR A 175 2.20 -28.09 14.56
C THR A 175 1.48 -29.44 14.77
N LEU A 176 2.23 -30.52 14.98
CA LEU A 176 1.67 -31.84 15.27
C LEU A 176 0.77 -31.79 16.50
N TYR A 177 1.27 -31.27 17.64
CA TYR A 177 0.47 -31.15 18.87
C TYR A 177 -0.80 -30.35 18.67
N ARG A 178 -0.71 -29.18 18.06
CA ARG A 178 -1.88 -28.34 17.80
C ARG A 178 -2.93 -29.05 16.94
N THR A 179 -2.48 -29.80 15.93
CA THR A 179 -3.38 -30.48 15.00
C THR A 179 -4.06 -31.67 15.65
N LEU A 180 -3.39 -32.40 16.55
CA LEU A 180 -3.95 -33.50 17.31
C LEU A 180 -4.98 -33.01 18.35
N ALA A 181 -4.74 -31.87 19.00
CA ALA A 181 -5.63 -31.29 20.00
C ALA A 181 -6.93 -30.71 19.41
N ILE A 182 -6.91 -30.20 18.19
CA ILE A 182 -8.11 -29.60 17.55
C ILE A 182 -9.12 -30.68 17.06
N ASN A 183 -8.65 -31.91 16.86
CA ASN A 183 -9.46 -33.00 16.32
C ASN A 183 -9.72 -34.10 17.37
N SER A 184 -9.51 -33.80 18.65
CA SER A 184 -10.03 -34.57 19.79
C SER A 184 -11.40 -34.06 20.14
#